data_46214e55aa05f5195469d93610a1b3a9
#
_entry.id   46214e55aa05f5195469d93610a1b3a9
#
_cell.length_a   1.000
_cell.length_b   1.000
_cell.length_c   1.000
_cell.angle_alpha   90.00
_cell.angle_beta   90.00
_cell.angle_gamma   90.00
#
_symmetry.space_group_name_H-M   'P 1'
#
loop_
_entity.id
_entity.type
_entity.pdbx_description
1 polymer ?
#
loop_
_entity_poly.entity_id
_entity_poly.type
_entity_poly.pdbx_seq_one_letter_code
_entity_poly.pdbx_strand_id
1 'polypeptide(L)'
;MNREITLAPPRKLWIRGLLMILLAAAFQLAASLLAFIAVLQLVLDAATGAPNIRLQHLGRSLGRYLAQIADFESFGSEELPFPFNAWPSGNS
;
A
#
# COMPACT_ATOMS: atom_id res chain seq x y z
N MET A 1 -31.66 7.32 0.90
CA MET A 1 -31.10 7.35 0.39
C MET A 1 -30.88 7.14 -0.58
N ASN A 2 -30.72 6.88 -0.91
CA ASN A 2 -30.36 6.49 -1.71
C ASN A 2 -29.91 6.99 -2.51
N ARG A 3 -29.81 7.71 -2.67
CA ARG A 3 -29.34 8.07 -3.39
C ARG A 3 -28.18 8.27 -3.83
N GLU A 4 -27.75 8.72 -3.40
CA GLU A 4 -26.37 8.55 -3.57
C GLU A 4 -26.03 7.46 -4.44
N ILE A 5 -26.91 6.63 -4.55
CA ILE A 5 -26.74 5.49 -5.37
C ILE A 5 -26.63 5.81 -6.79
N THR A 6 -27.41 6.78 -7.19
CA THR A 6 -27.41 7.16 -8.58
C THR A 6 -26.11 7.82 -9.00
N LEU A 7 -25.43 8.38 -8.04
CA LEU A 7 -24.13 8.96 -8.31
C LEU A 7 -23.04 8.00 -7.99
N ALA A 8 -23.40 6.74 -7.77
CA ALA A 8 -22.50 5.76 -7.29
C ALA A 8 -21.34 5.56 -8.23
N PRO A 9 -20.18 5.34 -7.70
CA PRO A 9 -19.06 4.89 -8.51
C PRO A 9 -19.38 3.54 -9.10
N PRO A 10 -18.51 3.01 -9.96
CA PRO A 10 -18.76 1.71 -10.59
C PRO A 10 -19.04 0.58 -9.62
N ARG A 11 -18.64 0.72 -8.36
CA ARG A 11 -18.94 -0.29 -7.37
C ARG A 11 -19.77 0.30 -6.25
N LYS A 12 -20.58 -0.56 -5.65
CA LYS A 12 -21.46 -0.14 -4.57
C LYS A 12 -20.65 0.21 -3.34
N LEU A 13 -21.24 1.04 -2.48
CA LEU A 13 -20.55 1.53 -1.31
C LEU A 13 -20.16 0.41 -0.36
N TRP A 14 -21.03 -0.60 -0.19
CA TRP A 14 -20.71 -1.68 0.74
C TRP A 14 -19.56 -2.54 0.20
N ILE A 15 -19.48 -2.70 -1.13
CA ILE A 15 -18.37 -3.41 -1.73
C ILE A 15 -17.08 -2.62 -1.52
N ARG A 16 -17.15 -1.31 -1.67
CA ARG A 16 -16.00 -0.47 -1.38
C ARG A 16 -15.58 -0.61 0.08
N GLY A 17 -16.57 -0.71 0.99
CA GLY A 17 -16.27 -0.90 2.40
C GLY A 17 -15.53 -2.21 2.66
N LEU A 18 -15.97 -3.29 2.01
CA LEU A 18 -15.27 -4.56 2.14
C LEU A 18 -13.85 -4.48 1.60
N LEU A 19 -13.68 -3.81 0.46
CA LEU A 19 -12.35 -3.64 -0.11
C LEU A 19 -11.47 -2.80 0.80
N MET A 20 -12.04 -1.79 1.43
CA MET A 20 -11.29 -0.95 2.36
C MET A 20 -10.81 -1.75 3.56
N ILE A 21 -11.66 -2.64 4.09
CA ILE A 21 -11.26 -3.48 5.21
C ILE A 21 -10.14 -4.43 4.79
N LEU A 22 -10.27 -5.04 3.62
CA LEU A 22 -9.26 -5.93 3.11
C LEU A 22 -7.94 -5.19 2.90
N LEU A 23 -8.00 -4.01 2.33
CA LEU A 23 -6.80 -3.23 2.07
C LEU A 23 -6.21 -2.65 3.35
N ALA A 24 -7.03 -2.41 4.37
CA ALA A 24 -6.51 -2.00 5.66
C ALA A 24 -5.66 -3.12 6.27
N ALA A 25 -6.11 -4.37 6.12
CA ALA A 25 -5.31 -5.50 6.57
C ALA A 25 -4.01 -5.60 5.78
N ALA A 26 -4.08 -5.38 4.47
CA ALA A 26 -2.90 -5.38 3.64
C ALA A 26 -1.95 -4.24 4.01
N PHE A 27 -2.51 -3.09 4.38
CA PHE A 27 -1.71 -1.96 4.84
C PHE A 27 -0.92 -2.33 6.09
N GLN A 28 -1.57 -2.98 7.06
CA GLN A 28 -0.90 -3.40 8.28
C GLN A 28 0.25 -4.36 7.97
N LEU A 29 -0.01 -5.30 7.09
CA LEU A 29 1.00 -6.27 6.72
C LEU A 29 2.18 -5.60 6.01
N ALA A 30 1.89 -4.71 5.08
CA ALA A 30 2.94 -4.00 4.34
C ALA A 30 3.73 -3.07 5.25
N ALA A 31 3.05 -2.41 6.19
CA ALA A 31 3.73 -1.53 7.14
C ALA A 31 4.65 -2.32 8.06
N SER A 32 4.21 -3.50 8.48
CA SER A 32 5.04 -4.37 9.31
C SER A 32 6.28 -4.82 8.55
N LEU A 33 6.10 -5.16 7.28
CA LEU A 33 7.22 -5.57 6.44
C LEU A 33 8.19 -4.41 6.24
N LEU A 34 7.68 -3.21 6.05
CA LEU A 34 8.53 -2.03 5.91
C LEU A 34 9.34 -1.79 7.19
N ALA A 35 8.72 -1.94 8.35
CA ALA A 35 9.41 -1.80 9.62
C ALA A 35 10.52 -2.85 9.75
N PHE A 36 10.23 -4.08 9.32
CA PHE A 36 11.24 -5.13 9.33
C PHE A 36 12.42 -4.78 8.42
N ILE A 37 12.12 -4.27 7.23
CA ILE A 37 13.17 -3.84 6.30
C ILE A 37 14.01 -2.74 6.91
N ALA A 38 13.39 -1.81 7.62
CA ALA A 38 14.11 -0.71 8.25
C ALA A 38 15.12 -1.23 9.26
N VAL A 39 14.71 -2.19 10.10
CA VAL A 39 15.60 -2.78 11.08
C VAL A 39 16.71 -3.56 10.39
N LEU A 40 16.37 -4.32 9.37
CA LEU A 40 17.35 -5.10 8.63
C LEU A 40 18.39 -4.21 7.96
N GLN A 41 17.94 -3.10 7.37
CA GLN A 41 18.85 -2.13 6.75
C GLN A 41 19.79 -1.51 7.78
N LEU A 42 19.26 -1.22 8.95
CA LEU A 42 20.09 -0.66 10.01
C LEU A 42 21.18 -1.65 10.41
N VAL A 43 20.82 -2.92 10.56
CA VAL A 43 21.78 -3.97 10.91
C VAL A 43 22.82 -4.13 9.79
N LEU A 44 22.39 -4.13 8.55
CA LEU A 44 23.30 -4.25 7.42
C LEU A 44 24.26 -3.08 7.33
N ASP A 45 23.77 -1.89 7.54
CA ASP A 45 24.61 -0.71 7.50
C ASP A 45 25.65 -0.75 8.63
N ALA A 46 25.23 -1.17 9.81
CA ALA A 46 26.13 -1.25 10.95
C ALA A 46 27.18 -2.36 10.75
N ALA A 47 26.81 -3.44 10.11
CA ALA A 47 27.70 -4.58 9.94
C ALA A 47 28.62 -4.46 8.73
N THR A 48 28.14 -3.86 7.65
CA THR A 48 28.87 -3.85 6.39
C THR A 48 29.23 -2.44 5.90
N GLY A 49 28.70 -1.42 6.51
CA GLY A 49 28.95 -0.06 6.13
C GLY A 49 28.01 0.48 5.05
N ALA A 50 27.06 -0.32 4.58
CA ALA A 50 26.15 0.14 3.56
C ALA A 50 24.85 -0.67 3.59
N PRO A 51 23.72 -0.01 3.34
CA PRO A 51 22.45 -0.73 3.23
C PRO A 51 22.37 -1.48 1.90
N ASN A 52 21.43 -2.40 1.81
CA ASN A 52 21.22 -3.20 0.61
C ASN A 52 20.36 -2.43 -0.38
N ILE A 53 20.83 -2.31 -1.62
CA ILE A 53 20.10 -1.53 -2.62
C ILE A 53 18.78 -2.18 -3.02
N ARG A 54 18.71 -3.50 -3.01
CA ARG A 54 17.47 -4.20 -3.35
C ARG A 54 16.40 -3.97 -2.30
N LEU A 55 16.81 -3.94 -1.03
CA LEU A 55 15.88 -3.64 0.04
C LEU A 55 15.42 -2.19 -0.01
N GLN A 56 16.27 -1.28 -0.49
CA GLN A 56 15.85 0.10 -0.70
C GLN A 56 14.72 0.17 -1.73
N HIS A 57 14.87 -0.56 -2.83
CA HIS A 57 13.85 -0.56 -3.88
C HIS A 57 12.55 -1.17 -3.36
N LEU A 58 12.65 -2.24 -2.60
CA LEU A 58 11.48 -2.85 -2.02
C LEU A 58 10.80 -1.91 -1.03
N GLY A 59 11.58 -1.21 -0.23
CA GLY A 59 11.03 -0.24 0.70
C GLY A 59 10.28 0.88 0.00
N ARG A 60 10.83 1.39 -1.10
CA ARG A 60 10.14 2.41 -1.89
C ARG A 60 8.86 1.87 -2.50
N SER A 61 8.91 0.64 -3.00
CA SER A 61 7.74 -0.01 -3.57
C SER A 61 6.65 -0.17 -2.52
N LEU A 62 7.02 -0.60 -1.32
CA LEU A 62 6.08 -0.72 -0.21
C LEU A 62 5.50 0.64 0.16
N GLY A 63 6.33 1.68 0.16
CA GLY A 63 5.85 3.02 0.45
C GLY A 63 4.81 3.49 -0.55
N ARG A 64 5.04 3.21 -1.83
CA ARG A 64 4.07 3.55 -2.87
C ARG A 64 2.79 2.75 -2.71
N TYR A 65 2.91 1.49 -2.33
CA TYR A 65 1.74 0.66 -2.09
C TYR A 65 0.93 1.22 -0.94
N LEU A 66 1.58 1.61 0.15
CA LEU A 66 0.89 2.21 1.28
C LEU A 66 0.20 3.50 0.86
N ALA A 67 0.84 4.30 0.02
CA ALA A 67 0.24 5.53 -0.48
C ALA A 67 -1.00 5.23 -1.33
N GLN A 68 -0.96 4.18 -2.15
CA GLN A 68 -2.11 3.79 -2.95
C GLN A 68 -3.27 3.37 -2.06
N ILE A 69 -2.99 2.62 -1.00
CA ILE A 69 -4.03 2.23 -0.07
C ILE A 69 -4.61 3.46 0.62
N ALA A 70 -3.74 4.37 1.05
CA ALA A 70 -4.20 5.59 1.72
C ALA A 70 -5.10 6.41 0.81
N ASP A 71 -4.75 6.51 -0.45
CA ASP A 71 -5.58 7.22 -1.43
C ASP A 71 -6.94 6.58 -1.57
N PHE A 72 -6.98 5.26 -1.69
CA PHE A 72 -8.23 4.55 -1.83
C PHE A 72 -9.06 4.65 -0.55
N GLU A 73 -8.43 4.48 0.62
CA GLU A 73 -9.12 4.51 1.91
C GLU A 73 -9.71 5.87 2.20
N SER A 74 -9.07 6.92 1.74
CA SER A 74 -9.55 8.28 1.94
C SER A 74 -10.48 8.77 0.83
N PHE A 75 -10.82 7.88 -0.09
CA PHE A 75 -11.68 8.20 -1.24
C PHE A 75 -11.02 9.17 -2.21
N GLY A 76 -9.69 9.26 -2.17
CA GLY A 76 -8.97 10.08 -3.13
C GLY A 76 -8.84 9.43 -4.49
N SER A 77 -9.09 8.13 -4.58
CA SER A 77 -8.96 7.40 -5.83
C SER A 77 -9.91 6.22 -5.85
N GLU A 78 -10.36 5.87 -7.05
CA GLU A 78 -11.10 4.64 -7.27
C GLU A 78 -10.20 3.53 -7.76
N GLU A 79 -8.96 3.85 -8.04
CA GLU A 79 -8.00 2.87 -8.50
C GLU A 79 -7.60 1.94 -7.38
N LEU A 80 -7.66 0.64 -7.63
CA LEU A 80 -7.38 -0.35 -6.60
C LEU A 80 -5.89 -0.63 -6.54
N PRO A 81 -5.35 -0.71 -5.30
CA PRO A 81 -3.94 -1.13 -5.14
C PRO A 81 -3.78 -2.62 -5.40
N PHE A 82 -2.54 -3.08 -5.36
CA PHE A 82 -2.24 -4.49 -5.38
C PHE A 82 -3.03 -5.20 -4.24
N PRO A 83 -3.55 -6.38 -4.44
CA PRO A 83 -3.39 -7.29 -5.56
C PRO A 83 -4.39 -7.09 -6.69
N PHE A 84 -5.18 -6.04 -6.66
CA PHE A 84 -6.20 -5.81 -7.66
C PHE A 84 -5.66 -5.01 -8.84
N ASN A 85 -4.43 -4.58 -8.74
CA ASN A 85 -3.77 -3.83 -9.78
C ASN A 85 -2.29 -4.17 -9.73
N ALA A 86 -1.50 -3.60 -10.61
CA ALA A 86 -0.08 -3.90 -10.67
C ALA A 86 0.65 -3.41 -9.43
N TRP A 87 1.66 -4.13 -9.03
CA TRP A 87 2.53 -3.73 -7.92
C TRP A 87 3.34 -2.51 -8.33
N PRO A 88 3.42 -1.48 -7.48
CA PRO A 88 4.22 -0.31 -7.82
C PRO A 88 5.71 -0.63 -7.83
N SER A 89 6.40 -0.07 -8.80
CA SER A 89 7.83 -0.28 -8.95
C SER A 89 8.60 0.55 -7.94
N GLY A 90 9.64 -0.04 -7.38
CA GLY A 90 10.54 0.68 -6.51
C GLY A 90 11.60 1.47 -7.27
N ASN A 91 11.63 1.32 -8.58
CA ASN A 91 12.66 1.93 -9.42
C ASN A 91 12.24 3.24 -10.07
N SER A 92 10.98 3.56 -10.05
CA SER A 92 10.53 4.75 -10.79
C SER A 92 9.96 5.85 -9.90
#